data_2a5575e378696e7af02ea0a76a3cb617
#
_entry.id   2a5575e378696e7af02ea0a76a3cb617
#
_cell.length_a   1.000
_cell.length_b   1.000
_cell.length_c   1.000
_cell.angle_alpha   90.00
_cell.angle_beta   90.00
_cell.angle_gamma   90.00
#
_symmetry.space_group_name_H-M   'P 1'
#
loop_
_entity.id
_entity.type
_entity.pdbx_description
1 polymer ?
#
loop_
_entity_poly.entity_id
_entity_poly.type
_entity_poly.pdbx_seq_one_letter_code
_entity_poly.pdbx_strand_id
1 'polypeptide(L)'
;MSTLKVDAIRHNSATSDAITLASDASNISIGSSVFHGIKSTLITNGDFSNGTANWTASGSSIAVSSGVLTLTPNSGVNGFASQTVTNLVVGKHYNIQVTVTQDAGSYARLYVGTSANGNQNVYTLNLGVGTHSSSFKATATTHYVSLVVGGGTGQATKFDDVRLIESNSITFSTPTGDAPSLRPYAFDGMSINTGGVDRLIISNSGIITKPAHPAFDAARDGGNVSGANYIVYDSVFVNTGGHYNNSDGKFTAPVTGVYFFSFGCIKSGNSNLARLYLRKNGSSNFTEDRHLRMPTGGDGYGENGAITYIVSLTKNDYVQVYISEGTIHADNDNYTYFNGYLIG
;
A
#
# COMPACT_ATOMS: atom_id res chain seq x y z
N MET A 1 18.18 46.51 -4.68
CA MET A 1 17.80 45.21 -5.33
C MET A 1 16.78 45.52 -6.40
N SER A 2 17.03 45.11 -7.63
CA SER A 2 16.05 45.25 -8.71
C SER A 2 15.08 44.06 -8.60
N THR A 3 13.79 44.33 -8.52
CA THR A 3 12.74 43.32 -8.47
C THR A 3 12.17 43.15 -9.87
N LEU A 4 12.18 41.93 -10.42
CA LEU A 4 11.48 41.62 -11.65
C LEU A 4 9.99 41.46 -11.29
N LYS A 5 9.13 42.31 -11.89
CA LYS A 5 7.67 42.16 -11.80
C LYS A 5 7.21 41.45 -13.07
N VAL A 6 6.52 40.32 -12.92
CA VAL A 6 5.85 39.61 -13.99
C VAL A 6 4.40 39.35 -13.56
N ASP A 7 3.45 39.62 -14.47
CA ASP A 7 2.04 39.38 -14.22
C ASP A 7 1.68 37.92 -14.57
N ALA A 8 2.44 37.30 -15.46
CA ALA A 8 2.25 35.92 -15.86
C ALA A 8 3.53 35.32 -16.45
N ILE A 9 3.64 34.00 -16.35
CA ILE A 9 4.69 33.19 -17.01
C ILE A 9 4.02 32.31 -18.04
N ARG A 10 4.45 32.43 -19.29
CA ARG A 10 3.87 31.70 -20.43
C ARG A 10 4.99 31.18 -21.35
N HIS A 11 4.79 29.98 -21.90
CA HIS A 11 5.62 29.52 -23.00
C HIS A 11 5.32 30.37 -24.27
N ASN A 12 6.33 30.74 -25.06
CA ASN A 12 6.18 31.65 -26.19
C ASN A 12 5.15 31.20 -27.27
N SER A 13 4.81 29.91 -27.33
CA SER A 13 3.81 29.35 -28.22
C SER A 13 2.49 28.99 -27.55
N ALA A 14 2.32 29.28 -26.24
CA ALA A 14 1.09 28.97 -25.54
C ALA A 14 0.02 30.07 -25.74
N THR A 15 -1.24 29.67 -25.84
CA THR A 15 -2.38 30.58 -25.98
C THR A 15 -2.93 31.07 -24.63
N SER A 16 -2.48 30.44 -23.53
CA SER A 16 -2.87 30.80 -22.16
C SER A 16 -1.66 30.84 -21.23
N ASP A 17 -1.76 31.59 -20.14
CA ASP A 17 -0.69 31.70 -19.15
C ASP A 17 -0.52 30.41 -18.36
N ALA A 18 0.72 29.98 -18.18
CA ALA A 18 1.03 28.80 -17.37
C ALA A 18 0.90 29.11 -15.86
N ILE A 19 1.29 30.32 -15.47
CA ILE A 19 1.14 30.82 -14.09
C ILE A 19 0.63 32.25 -14.18
N THR A 20 -0.46 32.54 -13.50
CA THR A 20 -0.99 33.89 -13.34
C THR A 20 -0.87 34.29 -11.88
N LEU A 21 -0.27 35.44 -11.63
CA LEU A 21 -0.18 36.04 -10.31
C LEU A 21 -1.39 36.94 -10.09
N ALA A 22 -2.09 36.76 -8.97
CA ALA A 22 -3.17 37.67 -8.61
C ALA A 22 -2.63 39.08 -8.33
N SER A 23 -3.36 40.11 -8.70
CA SER A 23 -2.95 41.52 -8.56
C SER A 23 -2.76 41.93 -7.09
N ASP A 24 -3.35 41.21 -6.16
CA ASP A 24 -3.24 41.42 -4.70
C ASP A 24 -2.18 40.54 -4.03
N ALA A 25 -1.41 39.77 -4.80
CA ALA A 25 -0.41 38.82 -4.33
C ALA A 25 -0.92 37.75 -3.34
N SER A 26 -2.26 37.59 -3.23
CA SER A 26 -2.86 36.66 -2.27
C SER A 26 -2.93 35.23 -2.79
N ASN A 27 -2.86 35.02 -4.11
CA ASN A 27 -2.95 33.70 -4.72
C ASN A 27 -2.05 33.54 -5.95
N ILE A 28 -1.49 32.35 -6.10
CA ILE A 28 -0.87 31.91 -7.36
C ILE A 28 -1.89 31.03 -8.06
N SER A 29 -2.42 31.50 -9.19
CA SER A 29 -3.24 30.68 -10.07
C SER A 29 -2.35 29.97 -11.08
N ILE A 30 -2.36 28.64 -11.05
CA ILE A 30 -1.65 27.83 -12.04
C ILE A 30 -2.68 27.38 -13.06
N GLY A 31 -2.55 27.86 -14.29
CA GLY A 31 -3.45 27.50 -15.38
C GLY A 31 -3.51 25.99 -15.60
N SER A 32 -4.63 25.50 -16.07
CA SER A 32 -4.92 24.07 -16.28
C SER A 32 -3.85 23.31 -17.11
N SER A 33 -3.14 24.02 -17.96
CA SER A 33 -2.04 23.46 -18.77
C SER A 33 -0.79 23.06 -17.99
N VAL A 34 -0.59 23.54 -16.76
CA VAL A 34 0.57 23.16 -15.93
C VAL A 34 0.33 21.81 -15.23
N PHE A 35 -0.94 21.52 -14.92
CA PHE A 35 -1.35 20.22 -14.39
C PHE A 35 -1.80 19.25 -15.51
N HIS A 36 -2.11 19.77 -16.69
CA HIS A 36 -2.42 19.02 -17.90
C HIS A 36 -1.34 19.21 -18.97
N GLY A 37 -0.09 19.05 -18.60
CA GLY A 37 0.78 18.43 -19.59
C GLY A 37 0.19 17.04 -19.78
N ILE A 38 -0.79 16.88 -20.69
CA ILE A 38 -1.13 15.58 -21.26
C ILE A 38 0.18 15.14 -21.90
N LYS A 39 1.01 14.43 -21.13
CA LYS A 39 2.14 13.74 -21.74
C LYS A 39 1.51 12.86 -22.79
N SER A 40 1.90 13.06 -24.04
CA SER A 40 1.47 12.20 -25.13
C SER A 40 1.66 10.76 -24.68
N THR A 41 0.68 9.92 -24.91
CA THR A 41 0.82 8.50 -24.60
C THR A 41 2.08 7.95 -25.27
N LEU A 42 2.81 7.13 -24.54
CA LEU A 42 3.98 6.40 -25.07
C LEU A 42 3.55 5.18 -25.92
N ILE A 43 2.26 4.84 -25.90
CA ILE A 43 1.67 3.86 -26.82
C ILE A 43 1.36 4.53 -28.15
N THR A 44 1.85 3.96 -29.21
CA THR A 44 1.52 4.37 -30.57
C THR A 44 0.29 3.61 -31.05
N ASN A 45 -0.68 4.32 -31.66
CA ASN A 45 -1.90 3.70 -32.17
C ASN A 45 -2.68 2.90 -31.09
N GLY A 46 -2.81 3.47 -29.90
CA GLY A 46 -3.57 2.83 -28.82
C GLY A 46 -5.08 3.02 -28.93
N ASP A 47 -5.53 3.92 -29.78
CA ASP A 47 -6.92 4.15 -30.21
C ASP A 47 -7.28 3.33 -31.47
N PHE A 48 -6.36 2.53 -31.96
CA PHE A 48 -6.48 1.68 -33.14
C PHE A 48 -7.00 2.39 -34.40
N SER A 49 -6.89 3.70 -34.48
CA SER A 49 -7.31 4.51 -35.65
C SER A 49 -6.53 4.16 -36.92
N ASN A 50 -5.32 3.61 -36.77
CA ASN A 50 -4.46 3.12 -37.87
C ASN A 50 -4.42 1.57 -37.93
N GLY A 51 -5.57 0.93 -37.78
CA GLY A 51 -5.67 -0.54 -37.81
C GLY A 51 -4.78 -1.21 -36.75
N THR A 52 -4.12 -2.31 -37.12
CA THR A 52 -3.22 -3.06 -36.22
C THR A 52 -1.79 -2.56 -36.19
N ALA A 53 -1.49 -1.39 -36.78
CA ALA A 53 -0.14 -0.85 -36.86
C ALA A 53 0.48 -0.74 -35.44
N ASN A 54 1.77 -1.13 -35.32
CA ASN A 54 2.56 -1.17 -34.09
C ASN A 54 2.14 -2.24 -33.04
N TRP A 55 1.14 -3.07 -33.34
CA TRP A 55 0.74 -4.18 -32.48
C TRP A 55 1.10 -5.52 -33.12
N THR A 56 1.78 -6.37 -32.37
CA THR A 56 2.22 -7.69 -32.83
C THR A 56 1.41 -8.79 -32.14
N ALA A 57 0.79 -9.66 -32.93
CA ALA A 57 0.06 -10.81 -32.43
C ALA A 57 1.00 -11.97 -32.09
N SER A 58 0.69 -12.69 -31.00
CA SER A 58 1.35 -13.95 -30.64
C SER A 58 0.36 -14.89 -30.01
N GLY A 59 0.26 -16.12 -30.51
CA GLY A 59 -0.76 -17.09 -30.07
C GLY A 59 -2.20 -16.66 -30.41
N SER A 60 -2.38 -15.72 -31.33
CA SER A 60 -3.66 -15.08 -31.64
C SER A 60 -3.71 -14.50 -33.05
N SER A 61 -4.91 -14.11 -33.48
CA SER A 61 -5.11 -13.14 -34.56
C SER A 61 -5.64 -11.83 -34.00
N ILE A 62 -5.28 -10.71 -34.66
CA ILE A 62 -5.77 -9.36 -34.35
C ILE A 62 -6.41 -8.74 -35.58
N ALA A 63 -7.53 -8.06 -35.38
CA ALA A 63 -8.23 -7.29 -36.39
C ALA A 63 -8.77 -6.01 -35.76
N VAL A 64 -8.92 -4.95 -36.56
CA VAL A 64 -9.51 -3.68 -36.11
C VAL A 64 -10.73 -3.37 -36.94
N SER A 65 -11.80 -2.97 -36.26
CA SER A 65 -13.04 -2.45 -36.89
C SER A 65 -13.52 -1.26 -36.07
N SER A 66 -13.79 -0.16 -36.75
CA SER A 66 -14.27 1.10 -36.15
C SER A 66 -13.40 1.58 -34.96
N GLY A 67 -12.09 1.48 -35.08
CA GLY A 67 -11.15 1.91 -34.04
C GLY A 67 -11.04 0.96 -32.85
N VAL A 68 -11.62 -0.23 -32.89
CA VAL A 68 -11.59 -1.20 -31.80
C VAL A 68 -10.80 -2.45 -32.21
N LEU A 69 -9.79 -2.82 -31.41
CA LEU A 69 -9.00 -4.04 -31.62
C LEU A 69 -9.78 -5.28 -31.16
N THR A 70 -9.96 -6.23 -32.02
CA THR A 70 -10.44 -7.58 -31.68
C THR A 70 -9.24 -8.52 -31.58
N LEU A 71 -9.04 -9.13 -30.43
CA LEU A 71 -8.01 -10.13 -30.16
C LEU A 71 -8.66 -11.51 -30.01
N THR A 72 -8.35 -12.43 -30.92
CA THR A 72 -8.90 -13.77 -30.95
C THR A 72 -7.78 -14.79 -30.69
N PRO A 73 -7.82 -15.56 -29.60
CA PRO A 73 -6.78 -16.52 -29.27
C PRO A 73 -6.83 -17.73 -30.18
N ASN A 74 -5.68 -18.33 -30.46
CA ASN A 74 -5.60 -19.64 -31.04
C ASN A 74 -6.05 -20.69 -30.02
N SER A 75 -6.56 -21.83 -30.53
CA SER A 75 -7.06 -22.90 -29.66
C SER A 75 -6.00 -23.37 -28.65
N GLY A 76 -6.36 -23.44 -27.37
CA GLY A 76 -5.55 -24.00 -26.28
C GLY A 76 -4.39 -23.13 -25.77
N VAL A 77 -4.20 -21.90 -26.29
CA VAL A 77 -3.14 -21.00 -25.85
C VAL A 77 -3.67 -19.60 -25.57
N ASN A 78 -3.00 -18.86 -24.70
CA ASN A 78 -3.32 -17.46 -24.51
C ASN A 78 -2.93 -16.66 -25.76
N GLY A 79 -3.82 -15.76 -26.15
CA GLY A 79 -3.58 -14.82 -27.24
C GLY A 79 -3.02 -13.51 -26.70
N PHE A 80 -2.06 -12.93 -27.41
CA PHE A 80 -1.43 -11.67 -27.07
C PHE A 80 -1.48 -10.70 -28.26
N ALA A 81 -1.71 -9.41 -27.94
CA ALA A 81 -1.37 -8.29 -28.82
C ALA A 81 -0.41 -7.39 -28.04
N SER A 82 0.81 -7.27 -28.54
CA SER A 82 1.88 -6.61 -27.78
C SER A 82 2.50 -5.45 -28.54
N GLN A 83 2.89 -4.41 -27.82
CA GLN A 83 3.67 -3.29 -28.32
C GLN A 83 4.92 -3.09 -27.46
N THR A 84 6.05 -2.83 -28.12
CA THR A 84 7.29 -2.43 -27.45
C THR A 84 7.27 -0.93 -27.18
N VAL A 85 7.54 -0.54 -25.95
CA VAL A 85 7.68 0.84 -25.54
C VAL A 85 9.11 1.09 -25.11
N THR A 86 9.75 2.07 -25.71
CA THR A 86 11.14 2.46 -25.46
C THR A 86 11.22 3.82 -24.77
N ASN A 87 12.44 4.18 -24.34
CA ASN A 87 12.74 5.48 -23.73
C ASN A 87 12.05 5.73 -22.37
N LEU A 88 11.67 4.67 -21.67
CA LEU A 88 11.27 4.81 -20.27
C LEU A 88 12.49 5.15 -19.41
N VAL A 89 12.27 5.97 -18.38
CA VAL A 89 13.32 6.31 -17.42
C VAL A 89 13.24 5.32 -16.25
N VAL A 90 14.30 4.55 -16.05
CA VAL A 90 14.39 3.58 -14.93
C VAL A 90 14.14 4.29 -13.60
N GLY A 91 13.30 3.71 -12.77
CA GLY A 91 12.93 4.28 -11.47
C GLY A 91 11.72 5.22 -11.50
N LYS A 92 11.31 5.73 -12.66
CA LYS A 92 10.09 6.54 -12.79
C LYS A 92 8.84 5.67 -12.79
N HIS A 93 7.75 6.25 -12.34
CA HIS A 93 6.42 5.62 -12.36
C HIS A 93 5.67 5.96 -13.64
N TYR A 94 4.93 4.99 -14.14
CA TYR A 94 4.10 5.08 -15.34
C TYR A 94 2.72 4.54 -15.05
N ASN A 95 1.70 5.16 -15.63
CA ASN A 95 0.31 4.70 -15.60
C ASN A 95 -0.05 4.13 -16.96
N ILE A 96 -0.58 2.91 -16.97
CA ILE A 96 -1.13 2.24 -18.14
C ILE A 96 -2.64 2.14 -18.00
N GLN A 97 -3.36 2.51 -19.06
CA GLN A 97 -4.82 2.40 -19.15
C GLN A 97 -5.18 1.55 -20.37
N VAL A 98 -6.27 0.83 -20.26
CA VAL A 98 -6.91 0.10 -21.38
C VAL A 98 -8.42 0.07 -21.16
N THR A 99 -9.18 0.15 -22.23
CA THR A 99 -10.63 -0.05 -22.22
C THR A 99 -10.95 -1.42 -22.82
N VAL A 100 -11.69 -2.26 -22.08
CA VAL A 100 -12.28 -3.49 -22.58
C VAL A 100 -13.69 -3.16 -23.03
N THR A 101 -13.98 -3.24 -24.33
CA THR A 101 -15.28 -2.88 -24.88
C THR A 101 -16.21 -4.09 -25.03
N GLN A 102 -15.64 -5.29 -25.10
CA GLN A 102 -16.37 -6.57 -25.12
C GLN A 102 -15.46 -7.66 -24.59
N ASP A 103 -15.98 -8.50 -23.69
CA ASP A 103 -15.36 -9.72 -23.22
C ASP A 103 -16.26 -10.91 -23.58
N ALA A 104 -15.71 -11.90 -24.29
CA ALA A 104 -16.48 -13.04 -24.79
C ALA A 104 -16.41 -14.28 -23.86
N GLY A 105 -16.13 -14.08 -22.55
CA GLY A 105 -16.24 -15.14 -21.55
C GLY A 105 -14.96 -15.93 -21.25
N SER A 106 -13.84 -15.58 -21.87
CA SER A 106 -12.52 -15.95 -21.39
C SER A 106 -12.02 -14.93 -20.38
N TYR A 107 -10.84 -14.63 -20.16
CA TYR A 107 -10.43 -13.49 -19.37
C TYR A 107 -9.66 -12.49 -20.25
N ALA A 108 -9.93 -11.20 -20.08
CA ALA A 108 -9.09 -10.13 -20.55
C ALA A 108 -8.05 -9.81 -19.48
N ARG A 109 -6.81 -9.54 -19.87
CA ARG A 109 -5.74 -9.12 -18.97
C ARG A 109 -4.84 -8.08 -19.63
N LEU A 110 -4.17 -7.32 -18.79
CA LEU A 110 -3.14 -6.39 -19.18
C LEU A 110 -1.82 -6.81 -18.53
N TYR A 111 -0.77 -6.96 -19.32
CA TYR A 111 0.57 -7.26 -18.84
C TYR A 111 1.53 -6.13 -19.21
N VAL A 112 2.45 -5.84 -18.32
CA VAL A 112 3.64 -5.03 -18.62
C VAL A 112 4.87 -5.76 -18.09
N GLY A 113 5.87 -5.92 -18.92
CA GLY A 113 7.11 -6.59 -18.54
C GLY A 113 8.31 -6.14 -19.36
N THR A 114 9.47 -6.65 -19.03
CA THR A 114 10.75 -6.35 -19.72
C THR A 114 11.04 -7.29 -20.87
N SER A 115 10.15 -8.22 -21.15
CA SER A 115 10.18 -9.12 -22.32
C SER A 115 8.81 -9.16 -22.99
N ALA A 116 8.76 -9.56 -24.26
CA ALA A 116 7.51 -9.75 -24.97
C ALA A 116 6.58 -10.72 -24.21
N ASN A 117 5.31 -10.35 -24.05
CA ASN A 117 4.29 -11.08 -23.27
C ASN A 117 4.62 -11.26 -21.77
N GLY A 118 5.66 -10.59 -21.28
CA GLY A 118 6.06 -10.59 -19.88
C GLY A 118 5.10 -9.79 -18.99
N ASN A 119 5.03 -10.16 -17.72
CA ASN A 119 4.11 -9.61 -16.73
C ASN A 119 4.80 -9.17 -15.41
N GLN A 120 6.11 -8.97 -15.45
CA GLN A 120 6.92 -8.71 -14.25
C GLN A 120 6.58 -7.39 -13.55
N ASN A 121 6.05 -6.41 -14.28
CA ASN A 121 5.72 -5.08 -13.77
C ASN A 121 4.21 -4.88 -13.56
N VAL A 122 3.37 -5.43 -14.44
CA VAL A 122 1.91 -5.43 -14.32
C VAL A 122 1.37 -6.79 -14.70
N TYR A 123 0.55 -7.34 -13.84
CA TYR A 123 -0.25 -8.54 -14.06
C TYR A 123 -1.65 -8.29 -13.53
N THR A 124 -2.61 -8.04 -14.42
CA THR A 124 -4.01 -7.90 -14.00
C THR A 124 -4.72 -9.26 -14.05
N LEU A 125 -5.71 -9.42 -13.17
CA LEU A 125 -6.65 -10.53 -13.23
C LEU A 125 -7.90 -10.06 -13.97
N ASN A 126 -8.53 -10.94 -14.69
CA ASN A 126 -9.84 -10.84 -15.37
C ASN A 126 -10.47 -9.45 -15.41
N LEU A 127 -10.06 -8.65 -16.40
CA LEU A 127 -10.64 -7.34 -16.65
C LEU A 127 -12.03 -7.54 -17.28
N GLY A 128 -13.08 -7.08 -16.62
CA GLY A 128 -14.42 -7.01 -17.20
C GLY A 128 -14.53 -5.88 -18.21
N VAL A 129 -15.71 -5.71 -18.82
CA VAL A 129 -16.01 -4.56 -19.69
C VAL A 129 -15.88 -3.26 -18.89
N GLY A 130 -15.17 -2.28 -19.43
CA GLY A 130 -14.91 -0.98 -18.81
C GLY A 130 -13.48 -0.51 -19.01
N THR A 131 -13.18 0.68 -18.48
CA THR A 131 -11.83 1.25 -18.51
C THR A 131 -11.07 0.84 -17.24
N HIS A 132 -9.86 0.33 -17.43
CA HIS A 132 -9.00 -0.19 -16.37
C HIS A 132 -7.65 0.53 -16.42
N SER A 133 -7.10 0.82 -15.27
CA SER A 133 -5.79 1.44 -15.12
C SER A 133 -4.90 0.65 -14.16
N SER A 134 -3.60 0.71 -14.38
CA SER A 134 -2.60 0.18 -13.46
C SER A 134 -1.37 1.08 -13.48
N SER A 135 -0.52 0.97 -12.46
CA SER A 135 0.73 1.72 -12.41
C SER A 135 1.90 0.79 -12.14
N PHE A 136 3.08 1.16 -12.64
CA PHE A 136 4.31 0.44 -12.37
C PHE A 136 5.52 1.37 -12.31
N LYS A 137 6.56 0.92 -11.63
CA LYS A 137 7.88 1.55 -11.66
C LYS A 137 8.71 0.92 -12.76
N ALA A 138 9.24 1.71 -13.69
CA ALA A 138 10.08 1.20 -14.76
C ALA A 138 11.37 0.60 -14.21
N THR A 139 11.64 -0.63 -14.58
CA THR A 139 12.85 -1.40 -14.21
C THR A 139 13.87 -1.48 -15.34
N ALA A 140 13.47 -1.07 -16.54
CA ALA A 140 14.30 -0.99 -17.74
C ALA A 140 13.88 0.20 -18.60
N THR A 141 14.70 0.58 -19.56
CA THR A 141 14.36 1.64 -20.55
C THR A 141 13.40 1.16 -21.64
N THR A 142 13.23 -0.15 -21.77
CA THR A 142 12.32 -0.81 -22.72
C THR A 142 11.38 -1.74 -21.95
N HIS A 143 10.08 -1.61 -22.20
CA HIS A 143 9.04 -2.50 -21.69
C HIS A 143 8.12 -2.93 -22.83
N TYR A 144 7.39 -4.00 -22.59
CA TYR A 144 6.38 -4.54 -23.48
C TYR A 144 5.02 -4.41 -22.81
N VAL A 145 4.08 -3.79 -23.50
CA VAL A 145 2.67 -3.74 -23.09
C VAL A 145 1.93 -4.79 -23.91
N SER A 146 1.23 -5.69 -23.22
CA SER A 146 0.52 -6.81 -23.86
C SER A 146 -0.92 -6.88 -23.41
N LEU A 147 -1.84 -6.81 -24.35
CA LEU A 147 -3.24 -7.16 -24.18
C LEU A 147 -3.35 -8.68 -24.28
N VAL A 148 -4.07 -9.32 -23.38
CA VAL A 148 -4.10 -10.77 -23.25
C VAL A 148 -5.53 -11.28 -23.19
N VAL A 149 -5.79 -12.37 -23.89
CA VAL A 149 -7.06 -13.10 -23.85
C VAL A 149 -6.81 -14.57 -23.60
N GLY A 150 -7.67 -15.21 -22.82
CA GLY A 150 -7.57 -16.65 -22.50
C GLY A 150 -7.79 -17.55 -23.71
N GLY A 151 -7.16 -18.73 -23.67
CA GLY A 151 -7.05 -19.69 -24.79
C GLY A 151 -8.29 -20.49 -25.15
N GLY A 152 -9.51 -19.98 -24.97
CA GLY A 152 -10.74 -20.63 -25.42
C GLY A 152 -10.97 -20.43 -26.92
N THR A 153 -11.35 -21.52 -27.64
CA THR A 153 -11.64 -21.44 -29.08
C THR A 153 -12.86 -20.54 -29.35
N GLY A 154 -12.70 -19.57 -30.26
CA GLY A 154 -13.78 -18.68 -30.67
C GLY A 154 -14.14 -17.56 -29.71
N GLN A 155 -13.38 -17.38 -28.65
CA GLN A 155 -13.56 -16.32 -27.68
C GLN A 155 -12.69 -15.12 -28.05
N ALA A 156 -13.31 -14.04 -28.46
CA ALA A 156 -12.62 -12.80 -28.83
C ALA A 156 -12.92 -11.71 -27.81
N THR A 157 -11.90 -11.00 -27.37
CA THR A 157 -12.04 -9.82 -26.51
C THR A 157 -11.71 -8.57 -27.32
N LYS A 158 -12.44 -7.50 -27.08
CA LYS A 158 -12.24 -6.22 -27.76
C LYS A 158 -11.63 -5.18 -26.81
N PHE A 159 -10.60 -4.53 -27.31
CA PHE A 159 -9.83 -3.51 -26.57
C PHE A 159 -9.81 -2.19 -27.33
N ASP A 160 -9.72 -1.11 -26.57
CA ASP A 160 -9.59 0.25 -27.08
C ASP A 160 -8.82 1.14 -26.09
N ASP A 161 -8.49 2.36 -26.50
CA ASP A 161 -7.93 3.42 -25.63
C ASP A 161 -6.74 2.97 -24.78
N VAL A 162 -5.77 2.28 -25.37
CA VAL A 162 -4.54 1.89 -24.66
C VAL A 162 -3.61 3.09 -24.54
N ARG A 163 -3.31 3.51 -23.31
CA ARG A 163 -2.48 4.69 -23.04
C ARG A 163 -1.44 4.37 -21.97
N LEU A 164 -0.19 4.71 -22.25
CA LEU A 164 0.88 4.68 -21.26
C LEU A 164 1.44 6.09 -21.11
N ILE A 165 1.38 6.62 -19.91
CA ILE A 165 1.89 7.97 -19.60
C ILE A 165 2.84 7.89 -18.41
N GLU A 166 3.87 8.74 -18.40
CA GLU A 166 4.66 8.94 -17.19
C GLU A 166 3.74 9.51 -16.10
N SER A 167 3.76 8.90 -14.93
CA SER A 167 2.94 9.35 -13.82
C SER A 167 3.35 10.75 -13.38
N ASN A 168 2.40 11.67 -13.35
CA ASN A 168 2.62 12.99 -12.78
C ASN A 168 2.65 12.86 -11.25
N SER A 169 3.82 13.00 -10.66
CA SER A 169 3.98 13.09 -9.21
C SER A 169 4.39 14.50 -8.82
N ILE A 170 3.80 15.02 -7.75
CA ILE A 170 4.35 16.20 -7.09
C ILE A 170 5.50 15.69 -6.22
N THR A 171 6.73 16.07 -6.58
CA THR A 171 7.93 15.67 -5.85
C THR A 171 8.51 16.88 -5.14
N PHE A 172 8.76 16.75 -3.86
CA PHE A 172 9.44 17.77 -3.08
C PHE A 172 10.93 17.49 -3.11
N SER A 173 11.72 18.40 -3.68
CA SER A 173 13.17 18.23 -3.74
C SER A 173 13.77 18.24 -2.33
N THR A 174 14.57 17.22 -2.03
CA THR A 174 15.41 17.15 -0.84
C THR A 174 16.86 17.01 -1.27
N PRO A 175 17.83 17.60 -0.54
CA PRO A 175 19.26 17.53 -0.92
C PRO A 175 19.82 16.11 -0.87
N THR A 176 19.18 15.20 -0.14
CA THR A 176 19.67 13.82 0.07
C THR A 176 18.52 12.83 0.12
N GLY A 177 18.56 11.80 -0.71
CA GLY A 177 17.68 10.64 -0.62
C GLY A 177 16.36 10.74 -1.39
N ASP A 178 15.46 9.82 -1.11
CA ASP A 178 14.14 9.73 -1.75
C ASP A 178 13.25 10.90 -1.32
N ALA A 179 12.99 11.81 -2.23
CA ALA A 179 12.14 12.97 -2.00
C ALA A 179 10.71 12.54 -1.64
N PRO A 180 10.05 13.20 -0.67
CA PRO A 180 8.62 13.03 -0.44
C PRO A 180 7.83 13.27 -1.73
N SER A 181 6.79 12.50 -1.97
CA SER A 181 5.99 12.64 -3.17
C SER A 181 4.52 12.31 -2.95
N LEU A 182 3.66 12.97 -3.71
CA LEU A 182 2.29 12.53 -3.93
C LEU A 182 2.29 11.72 -5.23
N ARG A 183 1.79 10.49 -5.19
CA ARG A 183 1.79 9.57 -6.32
C ARG A 183 0.38 9.05 -6.60
N PRO A 184 0.04 8.79 -7.86
CA PRO A 184 -1.08 7.91 -8.15
C PRO A 184 -0.81 6.52 -7.53
N TYR A 185 -1.80 5.97 -6.91
CA TYR A 185 -1.81 4.60 -6.39
C TYR A 185 -2.84 3.79 -7.18
N ALA A 186 -2.51 2.57 -7.57
CA ALA A 186 -3.27 1.73 -8.49
C ALA A 186 -4.77 2.05 -8.60
N PHE A 187 -5.29 2.17 -9.83
CA PHE A 187 -6.72 2.37 -10.11
C PHE A 187 -7.36 3.61 -9.44
N ASP A 188 -6.88 4.81 -9.79
CA ASP A 188 -7.44 6.10 -9.34
C ASP A 188 -7.28 6.42 -7.84
N GLY A 189 -6.43 5.70 -7.14
CA GLY A 189 -6.03 6.04 -5.78
C GLY A 189 -4.88 7.06 -5.74
N MET A 190 -4.54 7.51 -4.53
CA MET A 190 -3.43 8.42 -4.26
C MET A 190 -2.58 7.90 -3.10
N SER A 191 -1.26 8.07 -3.16
CA SER A 191 -0.39 7.83 -2.01
C SER A 191 0.50 9.03 -1.67
N ILE A 192 0.80 9.16 -0.38
CA ILE A 192 1.87 10.02 0.14
C ILE A 192 3.06 9.11 0.43
N ASN A 193 4.17 9.36 -0.25
CA ASN A 193 5.39 8.57 -0.13
C ASN A 193 6.51 9.39 0.52
N THR A 194 7.28 8.77 1.41
CA THR A 194 8.52 9.33 1.97
C THR A 194 9.55 8.22 2.14
N GLY A 195 10.81 8.47 1.74
CA GLY A 195 11.86 7.47 1.82
C GLY A 195 11.57 6.20 1.00
N GLY A 196 10.93 6.34 -0.17
CA GLY A 196 10.58 5.21 -1.03
C GLY A 196 9.39 4.36 -0.55
N VAL A 197 8.78 4.68 0.59
CA VAL A 197 7.68 3.92 1.21
C VAL A 197 6.38 4.73 1.22
N ASP A 198 5.26 4.11 0.86
CA ASP A 198 3.93 4.71 0.99
C ASP A 198 3.55 4.81 2.47
N ARG A 199 3.31 6.05 2.93
CA ARG A 199 2.96 6.36 4.32
C ARG A 199 1.46 6.49 4.53
N LEU A 200 0.76 6.96 3.51
CA LEU A 200 -0.69 7.06 3.47
C LEU A 200 -1.14 6.70 2.07
N ILE A 201 -2.15 5.85 1.98
CA ILE A 201 -2.78 5.45 0.74
C ILE A 201 -4.27 5.78 0.84
N ILE A 202 -4.81 6.41 -0.19
CA ILE A 202 -6.24 6.57 -0.41
C ILE A 202 -6.56 5.72 -1.63
N SER A 203 -7.34 4.65 -1.45
CA SER A 203 -7.79 3.79 -2.54
C SER A 203 -8.83 4.51 -3.41
N ASN A 204 -9.14 3.96 -4.58
CA ASN A 204 -10.21 4.44 -5.45
C ASN A 204 -11.60 4.39 -4.78
N SER A 205 -11.80 3.52 -3.80
CA SER A 205 -13.02 3.46 -2.99
C SER A 205 -13.03 4.44 -1.81
N GLY A 206 -12.00 5.29 -1.68
CA GLY A 206 -11.86 6.27 -0.60
C GLY A 206 -11.37 5.70 0.73
N ILE A 207 -10.97 4.42 0.76
CA ILE A 207 -10.39 3.83 1.99
C ILE A 207 -9.00 4.38 2.20
N ILE A 208 -8.76 4.89 3.41
CA ILE A 208 -7.45 5.42 3.84
C ILE A 208 -6.73 4.35 4.65
N THR A 209 -5.51 4.01 4.23
CA THR A 209 -4.61 3.12 4.97
C THR A 209 -3.27 3.77 5.25
N LYS A 210 -2.62 3.33 6.30
CA LYS A 210 -1.28 3.76 6.72
C LYS A 210 -0.38 2.51 6.85
N PRO A 211 0.15 1.97 5.75
CA PRO A 211 0.82 0.66 5.73
C PRO A 211 2.07 0.56 6.60
N ALA A 212 2.70 1.70 6.92
CA ALA A 212 3.86 1.75 7.81
C ALA A 212 3.52 2.21 9.25
N HIS A 213 2.22 2.24 9.60
CA HIS A 213 1.79 2.66 10.94
C HIS A 213 2.09 1.56 11.96
N PRO A 214 2.85 1.84 13.03
CA PRO A 214 3.24 0.82 14.00
C PRO A 214 2.02 0.16 14.63
N ALA A 215 1.94 -1.16 14.51
CA ALA A 215 0.91 -1.98 15.14
C ALA A 215 1.43 -3.40 15.37
N PHE A 216 1.01 -4.04 16.44
CA PHE A 216 1.31 -5.44 16.68
C PHE A 216 0.16 -6.15 17.39
N ASP A 217 0.09 -7.45 17.20
CA ASP A 217 -0.78 -8.37 17.90
C ASP A 217 -0.04 -9.69 18.12
N ALA A 218 0.06 -10.12 19.37
CA ALA A 218 0.80 -11.30 19.77
C ALA A 218 0.12 -12.04 20.91
N ALA A 219 0.25 -13.36 20.92
CA ALA A 219 -0.21 -14.23 21.99
C ALA A 219 0.93 -15.01 22.63
N ARG A 220 0.67 -15.57 23.78
CA ARG A 220 1.59 -16.43 24.50
C ARG A 220 1.22 -17.89 24.30
N ASP A 221 2.07 -18.65 23.59
CA ASP A 221 1.93 -20.10 23.42
C ASP A 221 2.93 -20.92 24.29
N GLY A 222 3.98 -20.30 24.75
CA GLY A 222 5.12 -20.94 25.41
C GLY A 222 4.88 -21.42 26.84
N GLY A 223 3.62 -21.71 27.24
CA GLY A 223 3.25 -22.22 28.56
C GLY A 223 3.09 -21.15 29.63
N ASN A 224 2.59 -21.57 30.80
CA ASN A 224 2.21 -20.71 31.93
C ASN A 224 3.35 -19.78 32.38
N VAL A 225 2.99 -18.58 32.82
CA VAL A 225 3.93 -17.62 33.41
C VAL A 225 3.51 -17.32 34.84
N SER A 226 4.46 -17.49 35.77
CA SER A 226 4.26 -17.21 37.20
C SER A 226 4.89 -15.88 37.60
N GLY A 227 4.45 -15.35 38.76
CA GLY A 227 4.80 -14.03 39.27
C GLY A 227 6.27 -13.68 39.31
N ALA A 228 6.54 -12.38 39.32
CA ALA A 228 7.85 -11.74 39.23
C ALA A 228 8.57 -11.91 37.88
N ASN A 229 7.83 -12.01 36.76
CA ASN A 229 8.38 -12.18 35.42
C ASN A 229 7.78 -11.20 34.39
N TYR A 230 8.54 -10.89 33.35
CA TYR A 230 8.00 -10.30 32.13
C TYR A 230 7.39 -11.41 31.26
N ILE A 231 6.26 -11.07 30.62
CA ILE A 231 5.55 -11.99 29.74
C ILE A 231 6.11 -11.80 28.32
N VAL A 232 6.60 -12.88 27.74
CA VAL A 232 7.01 -12.92 26.33
C VAL A 232 5.86 -13.53 25.54
N TYR A 233 5.26 -12.77 24.64
CA TYR A 233 4.22 -13.23 23.73
C TYR A 233 4.90 -13.69 22.45
N ASP A 234 5.07 -14.99 22.31
CA ASP A 234 5.94 -15.63 21.32
C ASP A 234 5.26 -15.95 19.98
N SER A 235 3.93 -16.02 19.97
CA SER A 235 3.12 -16.18 18.77
C SER A 235 2.67 -14.81 18.25
N VAL A 236 3.18 -14.39 17.08
CA VAL A 236 2.96 -13.04 16.53
C VAL A 236 2.07 -13.11 15.30
N PHE A 237 0.92 -12.43 15.33
CA PHE A 237 -0.04 -12.37 14.22
C PHE A 237 0.14 -11.12 13.37
N VAL A 238 0.45 -9.99 14.00
CA VAL A 238 0.71 -8.70 13.34
C VAL A 238 1.96 -8.07 13.94
N ASN A 239 2.84 -7.52 13.11
CA ASN A 239 4.00 -6.75 13.56
C ASN A 239 4.43 -5.75 12.48
N THR A 240 3.58 -4.75 12.25
CA THR A 240 3.84 -3.71 11.25
C THR A 240 5.04 -2.87 11.66
N GLY A 241 6.07 -2.87 10.82
CA GLY A 241 7.34 -2.19 11.06
C GLY A 241 8.32 -2.95 11.95
N GLY A 242 7.96 -4.13 12.49
CA GLY A 242 8.88 -4.96 13.28
C GLY A 242 9.22 -4.39 14.66
N HIS A 243 8.29 -3.67 15.28
CA HIS A 243 8.53 -2.94 16.54
C HIS A 243 8.25 -3.75 17.81
N TYR A 244 7.62 -4.90 17.68
CA TYR A 244 7.47 -5.87 18.74
C TYR A 244 8.53 -6.99 18.58
N ASN A 245 9.22 -7.30 19.66
CA ASN A 245 10.21 -8.37 19.72
C ASN A 245 9.67 -9.57 20.53
N ASN A 246 9.40 -10.66 19.83
CA ASN A 246 8.85 -11.89 20.43
C ASN A 246 9.89 -12.75 21.19
N SER A 247 11.14 -12.34 21.27
CA SER A 247 12.15 -13.01 22.08
C SER A 247 12.26 -12.45 23.51
N ASP A 248 11.84 -11.19 23.70
CA ASP A 248 11.89 -10.53 25.02
C ASP A 248 10.58 -9.85 25.44
N GLY A 249 9.56 -9.87 24.58
CA GLY A 249 8.23 -9.33 24.88
C GLY A 249 8.12 -7.80 24.85
N LYS A 250 9.10 -7.11 24.23
CA LYS A 250 9.13 -5.65 24.17
C LYS A 250 8.47 -5.13 22.91
N PHE A 251 7.61 -4.13 23.07
CA PHE A 251 7.28 -3.19 22.00
C PHE A 251 8.13 -1.94 22.20
N THR A 252 8.92 -1.57 21.18
CA THR A 252 9.76 -0.36 21.18
C THR A 252 9.15 0.72 20.30
N ALA A 253 8.91 1.90 20.85
CA ALA A 253 8.32 3.03 20.14
C ALA A 253 9.28 3.55 19.05
N PRO A 254 8.94 3.47 17.76
CA PRO A 254 9.80 3.98 16.68
C PRO A 254 9.78 5.51 16.58
N VAL A 255 8.73 6.14 17.09
CA VAL A 255 8.55 7.59 17.10
C VAL A 255 7.97 8.03 18.43
N THR A 256 8.19 9.30 18.78
CA THR A 256 7.49 9.94 19.90
C THR A 256 6.01 10.10 19.51
N GLY A 257 5.09 9.69 20.38
CA GLY A 257 3.66 9.75 20.11
C GLY A 257 2.80 9.14 21.22
N VAL A 258 1.50 9.10 20.95
CA VAL A 258 0.51 8.48 21.82
C VAL A 258 0.16 7.10 21.30
N TYR A 259 0.24 6.11 22.15
CA TYR A 259 0.04 4.70 21.81
C TYR A 259 -1.12 4.11 22.58
N PHE A 260 -1.85 3.21 21.93
CA PHE A 260 -2.81 2.33 22.58
C PHE A 260 -2.16 0.96 22.81
N PHE A 261 -2.40 0.39 24.00
CA PHE A 261 -2.04 -0.99 24.32
C PHE A 261 -3.20 -1.70 24.99
N SER A 262 -3.35 -2.97 24.72
CA SER A 262 -4.27 -3.87 25.40
C SER A 262 -3.58 -5.20 25.67
N PHE A 263 -3.78 -5.73 26.86
CA PHE A 263 -3.41 -7.11 27.15
C PHE A 263 -4.50 -7.79 27.99
N GLY A 264 -4.61 -9.08 27.79
CA GLY A 264 -5.54 -9.92 28.51
C GLY A 264 -4.93 -11.29 28.76
N CYS A 265 -5.49 -11.99 29.73
CA CYS A 265 -5.05 -13.33 30.07
C CYS A 265 -6.15 -14.12 30.82
N ILE A 266 -5.95 -15.42 30.92
CA ILE A 266 -6.68 -16.32 31.81
C ILE A 266 -5.75 -16.68 32.97
N LYS A 267 -6.30 -16.68 34.21
CA LYS A 267 -5.60 -17.15 35.39
C LYS A 267 -5.47 -18.68 35.38
N SER A 268 -4.30 -19.19 35.70
CA SER A 268 -4.07 -20.61 35.87
C SER A 268 -4.20 -21.00 37.33
N GLY A 269 -5.12 -21.90 37.61
CA GLY A 269 -5.35 -22.45 38.98
C GLY A 269 -6.17 -21.55 39.91
N ASN A 270 -6.62 -22.13 41.03
CA ASN A 270 -7.64 -21.56 41.94
C ASN A 270 -7.09 -20.69 43.06
N SER A 271 -5.78 -20.70 43.30
CA SER A 271 -5.30 -20.36 44.62
C SER A 271 -4.76 -18.95 44.80
N ASN A 272 -4.34 -18.27 43.76
CA ASN A 272 -3.62 -17.02 43.96
C ASN A 272 -4.20 -15.85 43.15
N LEU A 273 -4.16 -14.66 43.73
CA LEU A 273 -4.35 -13.40 43.07
C LEU A 273 -3.36 -13.31 41.92
N ALA A 274 -3.80 -13.02 40.69
CA ALA A 274 -2.93 -12.66 39.61
C ALA A 274 -2.97 -11.15 39.36
N ARG A 275 -1.80 -10.53 39.21
CA ARG A 275 -1.66 -9.09 39.04
C ARG A 275 -0.66 -8.75 37.96
N LEU A 276 -1.12 -8.05 36.91
CA LEU A 276 -0.35 -7.71 35.73
C LEU A 276 -0.29 -6.20 35.52
N TYR A 277 0.85 -5.71 35.08
CA TYR A 277 1.15 -4.31 34.81
C TYR A 277 1.73 -4.11 33.43
N LEU A 278 1.42 -2.98 32.81
CA LEU A 278 2.24 -2.48 31.70
C LEU A 278 3.42 -1.70 32.30
N ARG A 279 4.65 -2.10 31.99
CA ARG A 279 5.87 -1.40 32.43
C ARG A 279 6.54 -0.68 31.27
N LYS A 280 7.01 0.53 31.54
CA LYS A 280 7.78 1.35 30.60
C LYS A 280 9.25 1.34 31.02
N ASN A 281 10.15 1.01 30.10
CA ASN A 281 11.60 0.99 30.31
C ASN A 281 12.04 0.20 31.56
N GLY A 282 11.30 -0.87 31.87
CA GLY A 282 11.56 -1.69 33.05
C GLY A 282 11.14 -1.06 34.38
N SER A 283 10.61 0.17 34.40
CA SER A 283 10.22 0.87 35.61
C SER A 283 8.94 0.29 36.21
N SER A 284 8.94 0.08 37.53
CA SER A 284 7.77 -0.33 38.30
C SER A 284 6.73 0.79 38.45
N ASN A 285 7.10 2.05 38.33
CA ASN A 285 6.26 3.20 38.68
C ASN A 285 5.36 3.71 37.53
N PHE A 286 5.35 3.06 36.38
CA PHE A 286 4.69 3.59 35.20
C PHE A 286 3.18 3.43 35.18
N THR A 287 2.63 2.34 35.73
CA THR A 287 1.17 2.08 35.75
C THR A 287 0.73 1.41 37.06
N GLU A 288 1.44 1.63 38.17
CA GLU A 288 1.18 0.93 39.41
C GLU A 288 -0.25 1.11 39.96
N ASP A 289 -0.86 2.27 39.70
CA ASP A 289 -2.24 2.54 40.09
C ASP A 289 -3.29 1.94 39.17
N ARG A 290 -2.88 1.47 38.02
CA ARG A 290 -3.73 0.85 36.99
C ARG A 290 -3.14 -0.48 36.57
N HIS A 291 -3.74 -1.59 37.05
CA HIS A 291 -3.26 -2.92 36.74
C HIS A 291 -4.44 -3.88 36.52
N LEU A 292 -4.21 -4.92 35.77
CA LEU A 292 -5.14 -6.04 35.72
C LEU A 292 -5.00 -6.86 37.00
N ARG A 293 -6.10 -7.00 37.73
CA ARG A 293 -6.17 -7.79 38.93
C ARG A 293 -7.26 -8.84 38.77
N MET A 294 -6.87 -10.10 38.92
CA MET A 294 -7.78 -11.23 38.95
C MET A 294 -7.77 -11.80 40.40
N PRO A 295 -8.90 -11.85 41.09
CA PRO A 295 -8.95 -12.19 42.49
C PRO A 295 -8.59 -13.67 42.77
N THR A 296 -8.41 -14.00 44.04
CA THR A 296 -8.28 -15.39 44.51
C THR A 296 -9.61 -16.10 44.42
N GLY A 297 -9.61 -17.39 44.09
CA GLY A 297 -10.82 -18.20 43.94
C GLY A 297 -11.19 -18.41 42.47
N GLY A 298 -12.29 -19.14 42.22
CA GLY A 298 -12.75 -19.52 40.88
C GLY A 298 -12.38 -20.96 40.50
N ASP A 299 -12.97 -21.46 39.43
CA ASP A 299 -12.93 -22.88 39.03
C ASP A 299 -11.74 -23.28 38.14
N GLY A 300 -10.59 -22.64 38.33
CA GLY A 300 -9.37 -23.01 37.60
C GLY A 300 -9.13 -22.22 36.32
N TYR A 301 -9.82 -22.48 35.23
CA TYR A 301 -9.62 -21.79 33.93
C TYR A 301 -10.72 -20.76 33.62
N GLY A 302 -11.59 -20.41 34.55
CA GLY A 302 -12.79 -19.60 34.33
C GLY A 302 -12.59 -18.09 34.49
N GLU A 303 -11.49 -17.63 35.10
CA GLU A 303 -11.27 -16.20 35.32
C GLU A 303 -10.36 -15.63 34.24
N ASN A 304 -10.93 -14.78 33.39
CA ASN A 304 -10.22 -13.99 32.42
C ASN A 304 -10.29 -12.50 32.80
N GLY A 305 -9.34 -11.75 32.26
CA GLY A 305 -9.32 -10.31 32.44
C GLY A 305 -8.56 -9.66 31.31
N ALA A 306 -8.94 -8.42 31.02
CA ALA A 306 -8.24 -7.57 30.06
C ALA A 306 -8.18 -6.14 30.58
N ILE A 307 -7.16 -5.40 30.16
CA ILE A 307 -6.99 -3.98 30.46
C ILE A 307 -6.41 -3.24 29.27
N THR A 308 -6.76 -1.97 29.14
CA THR A 308 -6.28 -1.10 28.07
C THR A 308 -5.57 0.12 28.64
N TYR A 309 -4.62 0.63 27.88
CA TYR A 309 -3.85 1.83 28.21
C TYR A 309 -3.73 2.76 27.01
N ILE A 310 -3.78 4.07 27.28
CA ILE A 310 -3.31 5.10 26.36
C ILE A 310 -2.09 5.73 27.03
N VAL A 311 -0.96 5.71 26.31
CA VAL A 311 0.35 6.03 26.87
C VAL A 311 1.15 6.93 25.92
N SER A 312 1.75 7.98 26.43
CA SER A 312 2.74 8.75 25.70
C SER A 312 4.12 8.10 25.80
N LEU A 313 4.71 7.77 24.67
CA LEU A 313 6.07 7.24 24.58
C LEU A 313 6.96 8.18 23.78
N THR A 314 8.19 8.33 24.24
CA THR A 314 9.26 8.97 23.45
C THR A 314 9.89 7.92 22.54
N LYS A 315 10.42 8.33 21.39
CA LYS A 315 11.17 7.43 20.52
C LYS A 315 12.19 6.60 21.31
N ASN A 316 12.23 5.30 21.09
CA ASN A 316 13.03 4.28 21.76
C ASN A 316 12.59 3.91 23.19
N ASP A 317 11.55 4.53 23.74
CA ASP A 317 10.90 3.93 24.92
C ASP A 317 10.35 2.56 24.54
N TYR A 318 10.39 1.62 25.49
CA TYR A 318 9.73 0.33 25.31
C TYR A 318 8.72 0.05 26.41
N VAL A 319 7.73 -0.78 26.10
CA VAL A 319 6.77 -1.31 27.06
C VAL A 319 6.76 -2.84 27.03
N GLN A 320 6.49 -3.42 28.20
CA GLN A 320 6.35 -4.86 28.42
C GLN A 320 5.25 -5.12 29.43
N VAL A 321 4.58 -6.26 29.33
CA VAL A 321 3.66 -6.73 30.36
C VAL A 321 4.44 -7.52 31.42
N TYR A 322 4.23 -7.19 32.68
CA TYR A 322 4.86 -7.80 33.83
C TYR A 322 3.81 -8.41 34.77
N ILE A 323 3.96 -9.67 35.12
CA ILE A 323 3.18 -10.32 36.17
C ILE A 323 3.94 -10.21 37.48
N SER A 324 3.32 -9.58 38.49
CA SER A 324 3.96 -9.41 39.82
C SER A 324 3.67 -10.59 40.76
N GLU A 325 2.50 -11.20 40.63
CA GLU A 325 2.07 -12.31 41.44
C GLU A 325 1.03 -13.17 40.71
N GLY A 326 0.85 -14.40 41.14
CA GLY A 326 -0.04 -15.37 40.53
C GLY A 326 0.56 -16.10 39.36
N THR A 327 -0.26 -16.84 38.65
CA THR A 327 0.11 -17.57 37.43
C THR A 327 -0.97 -17.37 36.40
N ILE A 328 -0.55 -17.03 35.19
CA ILE A 328 -1.44 -16.96 34.01
C ILE A 328 -1.28 -18.23 33.19
N HIS A 329 -2.39 -18.64 32.63
CA HIS A 329 -2.45 -19.75 31.67
C HIS A 329 -2.02 -19.30 30.31
N ALA A 330 -1.23 -20.10 29.64
CA ALA A 330 -0.85 -19.89 28.25
C ALA A 330 -0.68 -21.26 27.59
N ASP A 331 -1.41 -21.44 26.53
CA ASP A 331 -1.35 -22.58 25.63
C ASP A 331 -1.72 -22.15 24.22
N ASN A 332 -1.84 -23.08 23.30
CA ASN A 332 -2.13 -22.83 21.88
C ASN A 332 -3.51 -22.18 21.60
N ASP A 333 -4.29 -21.85 22.63
CA ASP A 333 -5.64 -21.26 22.49
C ASP A 333 -5.64 -19.73 22.42
N ASN A 334 -4.47 -19.08 22.52
CA ASN A 334 -4.28 -17.62 22.38
C ASN A 334 -5.07 -16.76 23.40
N TYR A 335 -5.45 -17.29 24.54
CA TYR A 335 -6.19 -16.56 25.59
C TYR A 335 -5.37 -15.48 26.26
N THR A 336 -4.05 -15.61 26.22
CA THR A 336 -3.12 -14.64 26.80
C THR A 336 -2.47 -13.87 25.69
N TYR A 337 -2.84 -12.58 25.53
CA TYR A 337 -2.47 -11.74 24.41
C TYR A 337 -1.97 -10.36 24.82
N PHE A 338 -1.20 -9.73 23.94
CA PHE A 338 -0.75 -8.34 24.03
C PHE A 338 -0.75 -7.72 22.64
N ASN A 339 -1.43 -6.59 22.52
CA ASN A 339 -1.48 -5.84 21.27
C ASN A 339 -1.37 -4.34 21.50
N GLY A 340 -1.08 -3.63 20.45
CA GLY A 340 -1.00 -2.18 20.51
C GLY A 340 -0.69 -1.55 19.16
N TYR A 341 -0.93 -0.23 19.10
CA TYR A 341 -0.67 0.57 17.90
C TYR A 341 -0.46 2.04 18.26
N LEU A 342 0.18 2.77 17.34
CA LEU A 342 0.32 4.22 17.42
C LEU A 342 -1.04 4.88 17.17
N ILE A 343 -1.48 5.80 18.02
CA ILE A 343 -2.67 6.63 17.77
C ILE A 343 -2.29 7.85 16.93
N GLY A 344 -1.20 8.55 17.31
CA GLY A 344 -0.73 9.76 16.63
C GLY A 344 0.42 10.43 17.38
#